data_79347bba3d9eea541c0ff7176982bad2
#
_entry.id   79347bba3d9eea541c0ff7176982bad2
#
_cell.length_a   1.000
_cell.length_b   1.000
_cell.length_c   1.000
_cell.angle_alpha   90.00
_cell.angle_beta   90.00
_cell.angle_gamma   90.00
#
_symmetry.space_group_name_H-M   'P 1'
#
loop_
_entity.id
_entity.type
_entity.pdbx_description
1 polymer ?
#
loop_
_entity_poly.entity_id
_entity_poly.type
_entity_poly.pdbx_seq_one_letter_code
_entity_poly.pdbx_strand_id
1 'polypeptide(L)'
;MSKYRIVLLLALLLLSACTSEPEATWHLVNVNATKLQGDANLIQTRNSVIMIDGGYYGEAEKHLIPYVATLGIKAIDHFFVSHPHRDHYEGLIALLDAGITVSNLHIRIPPKHICDREIPWGCNMKDIRSFLQKAIDHGISIHHPEAGFLYQVTPNSTIEILHAQDDDLPTGTIDVNDLSLIMKWSINDTTVLFTGDLNDKVGTVLSSDPRMRSDFLKMPHHGATGIAPNEFFDQVDPGYVLVPGPKWIWCGERGAQARDWVEQKQLPVWINGIDGNIKVDFFDDRIVITPEIDSKECKLHAFGRMEVWLKNNEL
;
A
#
# COMPACT_ATOMS: atom_id res chain seq x y z
N MET A 1 35.71 48.49 -51.18
CA MET A 1 35.34 47.04 -51.12
C MET A 1 35.14 46.66 -49.62
N SER A 2 33.90 46.75 -49.19
CA SER A 2 33.56 46.50 -47.77
C SER A 2 33.12 45.00 -47.59
N LYS A 3 33.81 44.27 -46.72
CA LYS A 3 33.52 42.90 -46.42
C LYS A 3 32.56 42.89 -45.23
N TYR A 4 31.28 42.61 -45.45
CA TYR A 4 30.32 42.33 -44.39
C TYR A 4 30.54 40.90 -43.88
N ARG A 5 30.97 40.79 -42.65
CA ARG A 5 30.97 39.50 -41.89
C ARG A 5 29.56 39.29 -41.29
N ILE A 6 28.85 38.31 -41.81
CA ILE A 6 27.60 37.81 -41.24
C ILE A 6 27.99 36.93 -40.04
N VAL A 7 27.66 37.39 -38.83
CA VAL A 7 27.75 36.57 -37.60
C VAL A 7 26.43 35.87 -37.46
N LEU A 8 26.43 34.55 -37.72
CA LEU A 8 25.31 33.69 -37.48
C LEU A 8 25.26 33.38 -35.95
N LEU A 9 24.39 34.04 -35.20
CA LEU A 9 24.06 33.62 -33.81
C LEU A 9 23.16 32.39 -33.88
N LEU A 10 23.74 31.21 -33.66
CA LEU A 10 22.94 29.99 -33.31
C LEU A 10 22.43 30.16 -31.88
N ALA A 11 21.19 30.56 -31.74
CA ALA A 11 20.46 30.44 -30.48
C ALA A 11 20.14 28.95 -30.27
N LEU A 12 20.95 28.24 -29.46
CA LEU A 12 20.57 26.94 -28.90
C LEU A 12 19.42 27.20 -27.94
N LEU A 13 18.20 26.97 -28.40
CA LEU A 13 17.05 26.74 -27.52
C LEU A 13 17.28 25.41 -26.80
N LEU A 14 17.86 25.48 -25.61
CA LEU A 14 17.80 24.39 -24.64
C LEU A 14 16.32 24.27 -24.24
N LEU A 15 15.58 23.43 -24.93
CA LEU A 15 14.33 22.88 -24.45
C LEU A 15 14.72 22.02 -23.25
N SER A 16 14.80 22.65 -22.06
CA SER A 16 14.75 21.94 -20.79
C SER A 16 13.38 21.32 -20.76
N ALA A 17 13.29 20.03 -21.11
CA ALA A 17 12.12 19.27 -20.81
C ALA A 17 12.01 19.28 -19.28
N CYS A 18 11.14 20.16 -18.75
CA CYS A 18 10.73 20.13 -17.35
C CYS A 18 10.02 18.78 -17.17
N THR A 19 10.76 17.76 -16.76
CA THR A 19 10.14 16.55 -16.25
C THR A 19 9.49 16.96 -14.95
N SER A 20 8.16 17.10 -14.94
CA SER A 20 7.42 17.35 -13.73
C SER A 20 7.73 16.22 -12.74
N GLU A 21 8.09 16.57 -11.51
CA GLU A 21 8.19 15.58 -10.43
C GLU A 21 6.77 15.16 -10.03
N PRO A 22 6.55 13.89 -9.63
CA PRO A 22 5.26 13.46 -9.13
C PRO A 22 4.91 14.22 -7.84
N GLU A 23 3.63 14.50 -7.63
CA GLU A 23 3.14 15.09 -6.39
C GLU A 23 3.26 14.10 -5.22
N ALA A 24 3.04 12.83 -5.52
CA ALA A 24 3.29 11.72 -4.61
C ALA A 24 3.67 10.47 -5.38
N THR A 25 4.36 9.56 -4.70
CA THR A 25 4.67 8.22 -5.19
C THR A 25 4.22 7.18 -4.17
N TRP A 26 3.48 6.18 -4.61
CA TRP A 26 3.21 4.98 -3.85
C TRP A 26 4.17 3.88 -4.26
N HIS A 27 4.89 3.33 -3.30
CA HIS A 27 5.75 2.17 -3.48
C HIS A 27 5.12 0.97 -2.78
N LEU A 28 4.73 -0.05 -3.54
CA LEU A 28 4.44 -1.37 -3.00
C LEU A 28 5.77 -2.15 -2.95
N VAL A 29 6.38 -2.18 -1.76
CA VAL A 29 7.72 -2.77 -1.57
C VAL A 29 7.62 -4.30 -1.51
N ASN A 30 8.50 -4.98 -2.23
CA ASN A 30 8.51 -6.44 -2.27
C ASN A 30 9.14 -7.06 -1.01
N VAL A 31 8.36 -7.24 0.03
CA VAL A 31 8.69 -8.02 1.22
C VAL A 31 8.22 -9.48 1.10
N ASN A 32 7.90 -9.92 -0.12
CA ASN A 32 7.36 -11.24 -0.49
C ASN A 32 8.32 -12.08 -1.35
N ALA A 33 9.60 -11.70 -1.37
CA ALA A 33 10.58 -12.30 -2.27
C ALA A 33 10.95 -13.75 -1.91
N THR A 34 10.64 -14.20 -0.70
CA THR A 34 10.95 -15.54 -0.22
C THR A 34 9.69 -16.42 -0.11
N LYS A 35 9.58 -17.20 0.95
CA LYS A 35 8.42 -18.07 1.22
C LYS A 35 7.38 -17.42 2.13
N LEU A 36 7.72 -16.28 2.71
CA LEU A 36 6.83 -15.53 3.60
C LEU A 36 5.96 -14.58 2.78
N GLN A 37 4.82 -14.23 3.34
CA GLN A 37 3.94 -13.17 2.85
C GLN A 37 4.15 -11.93 3.72
N GLY A 38 3.72 -10.77 3.27
CA GLY A 38 3.77 -9.55 4.05
C GLY A 38 3.37 -8.33 3.22
N ASP A 39 3.06 -7.27 3.91
CA ASP A 39 2.60 -6.01 3.33
C ASP A 39 3.57 -4.88 3.67
N ALA A 40 3.95 -4.08 2.68
CA ALA A 40 4.76 -2.88 2.90
C ALA A 40 4.44 -1.84 1.84
N ASN A 41 3.71 -0.81 2.23
CA ASN A 41 3.30 0.28 1.35
C ASN A 41 3.92 1.58 1.86
N LEU A 42 4.68 2.26 1.00
CA LEU A 42 5.30 3.53 1.31
C LEU A 42 4.69 4.60 0.41
N ILE A 43 4.16 5.66 0.98
CA ILE A 43 3.70 6.86 0.28
C ILE A 43 4.71 7.96 0.55
N GLN A 44 5.34 8.44 -0.51
CA GLN A 44 6.30 9.54 -0.45
C GLN A 44 5.74 10.75 -1.18
N THR A 45 5.69 11.86 -0.49
CA THR A 45 5.41 13.18 -1.06
C THR A 45 6.66 14.06 -0.93
N ARG A 46 6.61 15.29 -1.41
CA ARG A 46 7.72 16.24 -1.21
C ARG A 46 8.02 16.49 0.27
N ASN A 47 7.02 16.46 1.15
CA ASN A 47 7.12 16.91 2.54
C ASN A 47 6.75 15.86 3.57
N SER A 48 6.29 14.69 3.16
CA SER A 48 5.86 13.64 4.09
C SER A 48 6.15 12.24 3.56
N VAL A 49 6.49 11.35 4.49
CA VAL A 49 6.69 9.93 4.24
C VAL A 49 5.75 9.15 5.16
N ILE A 50 4.90 8.33 4.56
CA ILE A 50 3.93 7.51 5.27
C ILE A 50 4.19 6.05 4.93
N MET A 51 4.18 5.19 5.94
CA MET A 51 4.18 3.74 5.77
C MET A 51 2.80 3.18 6.17
N ILE A 52 2.32 2.21 5.40
CA ILE A 52 1.19 1.35 5.76
C ILE A 52 1.71 -0.08 5.72
N ASP A 53 1.85 -0.68 6.89
CA ASP A 53 2.49 -1.96 7.14
C ASP A 53 3.98 -1.99 6.74
N GLY A 54 4.71 -3.04 7.12
CA GLY A 54 6.15 -3.11 6.89
C GLY A 54 6.73 -4.53 6.73
N GLY A 55 5.90 -5.56 6.71
CA GLY A 55 6.34 -6.95 6.57
C GLY A 55 6.86 -7.56 7.87
N TYR A 56 7.28 -8.82 7.79
CA TYR A 56 8.04 -9.49 8.84
C TYR A 56 9.41 -8.82 9.06
N TYR A 57 9.93 -8.88 10.28
CA TYR A 57 11.24 -8.31 10.63
C TYR A 57 12.34 -8.71 9.65
N GLY A 58 12.51 -10.00 9.40
CA GLY A 58 13.60 -10.50 8.55
C GLY A 58 13.44 -10.19 7.07
N GLU A 59 12.19 -10.04 6.57
CA GLU A 59 11.93 -9.62 5.20
C GLU A 59 12.12 -8.10 5.06
N ALA A 60 11.73 -7.33 6.08
CA ALA A 60 11.98 -5.90 6.13
C ALA A 60 13.48 -5.58 6.17
N GLU A 61 14.26 -6.32 6.98
CA GLU A 61 15.71 -6.17 7.05
C GLU A 61 16.39 -6.40 5.69
N LYS A 62 15.92 -7.40 4.93
CA LYS A 62 16.53 -7.79 3.65
C LYS A 62 16.04 -6.93 2.47
N HIS A 63 14.81 -6.45 2.49
CA HIS A 63 14.16 -5.86 1.33
C HIS A 63 13.68 -4.43 1.56
N LEU A 64 12.95 -4.16 2.66
CA LEU A 64 12.41 -2.83 2.94
C LEU A 64 13.51 -1.82 3.28
N ILE A 65 14.41 -2.16 4.21
CA ILE A 65 15.47 -1.24 4.64
C ILE A 65 16.40 -0.85 3.50
N PRO A 66 16.93 -1.78 2.67
CA PRO A 66 17.72 -1.41 1.50
C PRO A 66 16.94 -0.54 0.51
N TYR A 67 15.67 -0.83 0.29
CA TYR A 67 14.83 -0.05 -0.62
C TYR A 67 14.65 1.39 -0.12
N VAL A 68 14.25 1.57 1.14
CA VAL A 68 14.10 2.87 1.80
C VAL A 68 15.42 3.68 1.76
N ALA A 69 16.56 2.98 1.92
CA ALA A 69 17.88 3.60 1.80
C ALA A 69 18.17 4.14 0.38
N THR A 70 17.73 3.42 -0.69
CA THR A 70 17.87 3.92 -2.08
C THR A 70 17.08 5.20 -2.32
N LEU A 71 15.98 5.40 -1.60
CA LEU A 71 15.15 6.60 -1.65
C LEU A 71 15.70 7.75 -0.78
N GLY A 72 16.78 7.50 -0.03
CA GLY A 72 17.36 8.49 0.88
C GLY A 72 16.52 8.80 2.13
N ILE A 73 15.49 8.01 2.43
CA ILE A 73 14.57 8.21 3.54
C ILE A 73 15.27 7.89 4.86
N LYS A 74 15.20 8.81 5.82
CA LYS A 74 15.77 8.69 7.18
C LYS A 74 14.71 8.81 8.26
N ALA A 75 13.53 9.32 7.92
CA ALA A 75 12.42 9.54 8.83
C ALA A 75 11.10 9.17 8.14
N ILE A 76 10.17 8.64 8.92
CA ILE A 76 8.79 8.34 8.56
C ILE A 76 7.90 9.15 9.49
N ASP A 77 7.00 9.95 8.92
CA ASP A 77 6.11 10.80 9.68
C ASP A 77 4.98 10.01 10.34
N HIS A 78 4.40 9.07 9.59
CA HIS A 78 3.30 8.23 10.03
C HIS A 78 3.51 6.78 9.61
N PHE A 79 3.41 5.87 10.56
CA PHE A 79 3.38 4.44 10.31
C PHE A 79 2.02 3.87 10.74
N PHE A 80 1.25 3.38 9.77
CA PHE A 80 -0.04 2.72 10.01
C PHE A 80 0.16 1.21 10.05
N VAL A 81 -0.36 0.56 11.06
CA VAL A 81 -0.50 -0.90 11.12
C VAL A 81 -1.95 -1.22 10.81
N SER A 82 -2.20 -1.88 9.68
CA SER A 82 -3.55 -2.24 9.26
C SER A 82 -4.23 -3.13 10.29
N HIS A 83 -3.53 -4.14 10.77
CA HIS A 83 -3.93 -5.03 11.84
C HIS A 83 -2.68 -5.67 12.47
N PRO A 84 -2.74 -6.17 13.72
CA PRO A 84 -1.55 -6.56 14.47
C PRO A 84 -1.08 -8.00 14.22
N HIS A 85 -0.95 -8.43 12.95
CA HIS A 85 -0.19 -9.60 12.57
C HIS A 85 1.27 -9.23 12.28
N ARG A 86 2.17 -10.18 12.50
CA ARG A 86 3.62 -9.96 12.45
C ARG A 86 4.12 -9.54 11.07
N ASP A 87 3.51 -10.04 10.02
CA ASP A 87 3.80 -9.70 8.62
C ASP A 87 3.29 -8.30 8.19
N HIS A 88 2.75 -7.53 9.14
CA HIS A 88 2.34 -6.14 8.97
C HIS A 88 3.13 -5.20 9.88
N TYR A 89 3.31 -5.53 11.18
CA TYR A 89 3.91 -4.58 12.13
C TYR A 89 5.41 -4.76 12.38
N GLU A 90 5.98 -5.94 12.18
CA GLU A 90 7.39 -6.20 12.56
C GLU A 90 8.39 -5.35 11.78
N GLY A 91 8.03 -4.91 10.56
CA GLY A 91 8.87 -4.03 9.77
C GLY A 91 9.18 -2.70 10.46
N LEU A 92 8.29 -2.17 11.31
CA LEU A 92 8.59 -1.00 12.12
C LEU A 92 9.79 -1.26 13.04
N ILE A 93 9.83 -2.43 13.68
CA ILE A 93 10.96 -2.80 14.55
C ILE A 93 12.27 -2.80 13.77
N ALA A 94 12.26 -3.40 12.58
CA ALA A 94 13.44 -3.46 11.72
C ALA A 94 13.92 -2.06 11.26
N LEU A 95 12.98 -1.17 10.93
CA LEU A 95 13.27 0.22 10.57
C LEU A 95 13.93 0.97 11.73
N LEU A 96 13.40 0.83 12.96
CA LEU A 96 13.97 1.46 14.16
C LEU A 96 15.37 0.92 14.46
N ASP A 97 15.59 -0.39 14.36
CA ASP A 97 16.90 -1.01 14.57
C ASP A 97 17.92 -0.57 13.51
N ALA A 98 17.48 -0.22 12.31
CA ALA A 98 18.30 0.37 11.25
C ALA A 98 18.53 1.88 11.40
N GLY A 99 18.03 2.50 12.47
CA GLY A 99 18.19 3.94 12.76
C GLY A 99 17.27 4.86 11.96
N ILE A 100 16.20 4.33 11.33
CA ILE A 100 15.16 5.13 10.69
C ILE A 100 14.20 5.59 11.78
N THR A 101 13.96 6.89 11.88
CA THR A 101 13.05 7.44 12.89
C THR A 101 11.61 7.37 12.43
N VAL A 102 10.68 7.16 13.37
CA VAL A 102 9.23 7.20 13.12
C VAL A 102 8.60 8.13 14.13
N SER A 103 7.78 9.07 13.69
CA SER A 103 7.17 10.06 14.57
C SER A 103 5.86 9.58 15.18
N ASN A 104 4.99 8.97 14.36
CA ASN A 104 3.65 8.59 14.78
C ASN A 104 3.35 7.14 14.35
N LEU A 105 2.87 6.34 15.30
CA LEU A 105 2.36 4.98 15.07
C LEU A 105 0.85 4.99 15.20
N HIS A 106 0.16 4.51 14.18
CA HIS A 106 -1.29 4.35 14.15
C HIS A 106 -1.63 2.87 14.17
N ILE A 107 -2.24 2.39 15.24
CA ILE A 107 -2.58 0.98 15.43
C ILE A 107 -3.82 0.81 16.30
N ARG A 108 -4.68 -0.14 15.95
CA ARG A 108 -5.77 -0.62 16.82
C ARG A 108 -5.30 -1.87 17.54
N ILE A 109 -5.57 -1.92 18.84
CA ILE A 109 -5.23 -3.09 19.67
C ILE A 109 -6.45 -4.03 19.67
N PRO A 110 -6.31 -5.27 19.24
CA PRO A 110 -7.44 -6.20 19.20
C PRO A 110 -7.93 -6.54 20.62
N PRO A 111 -9.21 -6.85 20.79
CA PRO A 111 -9.70 -7.40 22.03
C PRO A 111 -8.94 -8.69 22.38
N LYS A 112 -8.56 -8.83 23.66
CA LYS A 112 -7.79 -10.00 24.10
C LYS A 112 -8.46 -11.33 23.75
N HIS A 113 -9.78 -11.41 23.84
CA HIS A 113 -10.53 -12.63 23.56
C HIS A 113 -10.52 -13.03 22.07
N ILE A 114 -10.30 -12.07 21.13
CA ILE A 114 -10.09 -12.35 19.71
C ILE A 114 -8.67 -12.86 19.52
N CYS A 115 -7.69 -12.15 20.04
CA CYS A 115 -6.29 -12.54 19.96
C CYS A 115 -6.04 -13.95 20.58
N ASP A 116 -6.70 -14.29 21.69
CA ASP A 116 -6.56 -15.59 22.34
C ASP A 116 -7.12 -16.77 21.50
N ARG A 117 -7.93 -16.50 20.48
CA ARG A 117 -8.51 -17.52 19.59
C ARG A 117 -7.68 -17.76 18.34
N GLU A 118 -6.74 -16.85 18.09
CA GLU A 118 -5.85 -16.96 16.95
C GLU A 118 -4.99 -18.22 17.01
N ILE A 119 -4.60 -18.67 15.84
CA ILE A 119 -3.60 -19.73 15.70
C ILE A 119 -2.23 -19.24 16.24
N PRO A 120 -1.32 -20.14 16.64
CA PRO A 120 -0.09 -19.76 17.33
C PRO A 120 0.82 -18.76 16.62
N TRP A 121 0.70 -18.64 15.30
CA TRP A 121 1.47 -17.68 14.49
C TRP A 121 0.72 -16.35 14.23
N GLY A 122 -0.53 -16.26 14.65
CA GLY A 122 -1.36 -15.07 14.48
C GLY A 122 -1.10 -14.04 15.57
N CYS A 123 -2.18 -13.58 16.20
CA CYS A 123 -2.11 -12.56 17.22
C CYS A 123 -1.54 -13.08 18.55
N ASN A 124 -0.63 -12.30 19.17
CA ASN A 124 -0.10 -12.56 20.49
C ASN A 124 -0.01 -11.25 21.31
N MET A 125 -0.83 -11.13 22.35
CA MET A 125 -0.88 -9.93 23.18
C MET A 125 0.45 -9.60 23.89
N LYS A 126 1.31 -10.59 24.16
CA LYS A 126 2.63 -10.33 24.73
C LYS A 126 3.53 -9.65 23.70
N ASP A 127 3.51 -10.14 22.47
CA ASP A 127 4.34 -9.59 21.38
C ASP A 127 3.85 -8.18 21.01
N ILE A 128 2.54 -7.95 20.94
CA ILE A 128 1.95 -6.62 20.72
C ILE A 128 2.40 -5.64 21.81
N ARG A 129 2.34 -6.04 23.10
CA ARG A 129 2.82 -5.18 24.19
C ARG A 129 4.30 -4.87 24.08
N SER A 130 5.12 -5.85 23.72
CA SER A 130 6.56 -5.65 23.51
C SER A 130 6.84 -4.71 22.35
N PHE A 131 6.08 -4.84 21.27
CA PHE A 131 6.13 -3.95 20.09
C PHE A 131 5.78 -2.50 20.49
N LEU A 132 4.67 -2.30 21.20
CA LEU A 132 4.26 -0.97 21.66
C LEU A 132 5.27 -0.35 22.63
N GLN A 133 5.83 -1.17 23.55
CA GLN A 133 6.88 -0.68 24.46
C GLN A 133 8.10 -0.21 23.69
N LYS A 134 8.53 -0.94 22.68
CA LYS A 134 9.64 -0.53 21.81
C LYS A 134 9.34 0.79 21.09
N ALA A 135 8.13 0.98 20.58
CA ALA A 135 7.72 2.26 20.00
C ALA A 135 7.80 3.41 21.01
N ILE A 136 7.32 3.19 22.23
CA ILE A 136 7.39 4.17 23.33
C ILE A 136 8.86 4.51 23.67
N ASP A 137 9.72 3.51 23.78
CA ASP A 137 11.13 3.69 24.12
C ASP A 137 11.90 4.52 23.05
N HIS A 138 11.40 4.51 21.79
CA HIS A 138 11.90 5.35 20.70
C HIS A 138 11.21 6.71 20.60
N GLY A 139 10.33 7.05 21.55
CA GLY A 139 9.63 8.34 21.59
C GLY A 139 8.53 8.50 20.54
N ILE A 140 8.01 7.41 19.98
CA ILE A 140 6.95 7.43 18.98
C ILE A 140 5.60 7.73 19.64
N SER A 141 4.86 8.67 19.08
CA SER A 141 3.48 8.95 19.50
C SER A 141 2.54 7.86 18.99
N ILE A 142 1.80 7.20 19.89
CA ILE A 142 0.88 6.12 19.53
C ILE A 142 -0.53 6.67 19.44
N HIS A 143 -1.20 6.39 18.34
CA HIS A 143 -2.57 6.78 18.02
C HIS A 143 -3.44 5.55 17.75
N HIS A 144 -4.72 5.65 18.14
CA HIS A 144 -5.72 4.60 17.88
C HIS A 144 -6.76 5.16 16.89
N PRO A 145 -6.55 4.96 15.58
CA PRO A 145 -7.43 5.52 14.56
C PRO A 145 -8.86 4.95 14.66
N GLU A 146 -9.84 5.79 14.40
CA GLU A 146 -11.26 5.46 14.37
C GLU A 146 -11.83 5.70 12.97
N ALA A 147 -12.92 5.02 12.63
CA ALA A 147 -13.62 5.26 11.37
C ALA A 147 -14.08 6.71 11.26
N GLY A 148 -13.94 7.30 10.08
CA GLY A 148 -14.24 8.71 9.80
C GLY A 148 -13.09 9.66 10.10
N PHE A 149 -11.96 9.17 10.64
CA PHE A 149 -10.80 10.03 10.85
C PHE A 149 -10.10 10.34 9.53
N LEU A 150 -9.75 11.63 9.35
CA LEU A 150 -9.13 12.15 8.12
C LEU A 150 -7.74 12.71 8.44
N TYR A 151 -6.73 12.19 7.75
CA TYR A 151 -5.35 12.69 7.80
C TYR A 151 -5.05 13.52 6.57
N GLN A 152 -4.64 14.78 6.78
CA GLN A 152 -4.14 15.63 5.71
C GLN A 152 -2.69 15.28 5.43
N VAL A 153 -2.40 14.73 4.24
CA VAL A 153 -1.04 14.37 3.79
C VAL A 153 -0.37 15.57 3.10
N THR A 154 -1.07 16.16 2.14
CA THR A 154 -0.72 17.42 1.47
C THR A 154 -2.00 18.24 1.28
N PRO A 155 -1.95 19.50 0.81
CA PRO A 155 -3.18 20.25 0.53
C PRO A 155 -4.17 19.51 -0.40
N ASN A 156 -3.66 18.67 -1.31
CA ASN A 156 -4.45 17.93 -2.31
C ASN A 156 -4.50 16.42 -2.03
N SER A 157 -4.09 15.97 -0.84
CA SER A 157 -4.00 14.54 -0.54
C SER A 157 -4.40 14.25 0.91
N THR A 158 -5.29 13.28 1.10
CA THR A 158 -5.82 12.87 2.41
C THR A 158 -5.88 11.36 2.53
N ILE A 159 -5.70 10.83 3.74
CA ILE A 159 -6.01 9.45 4.10
C ILE A 159 -7.21 9.45 5.03
N GLU A 160 -8.30 8.82 4.61
CA GLU A 160 -9.51 8.61 5.40
C GLU A 160 -9.55 7.16 5.92
N ILE A 161 -9.85 6.99 7.20
CA ILE A 161 -10.15 5.69 7.79
C ILE A 161 -11.62 5.38 7.53
N LEU A 162 -11.89 4.52 6.57
CA LEU A 162 -13.27 4.13 6.21
C LEU A 162 -13.87 3.13 7.18
N HIS A 163 -13.03 2.21 7.67
CA HIS A 163 -13.38 1.19 8.67
C HIS A 163 -12.22 1.01 9.65
N ALA A 164 -12.57 0.95 10.92
CA ALA A 164 -11.69 0.56 12.01
C ALA A 164 -12.44 -0.42 12.89
N GLN A 165 -11.71 -1.23 13.62
CA GLN A 165 -12.32 -2.16 14.57
C GLN A 165 -13.27 -1.42 15.51
N ASP A 166 -14.53 -1.86 15.52
CA ASP A 166 -15.53 -1.50 16.51
C ASP A 166 -15.80 -2.68 17.45
N ASP A 167 -16.46 -2.40 18.58
CA ASP A 167 -16.91 -3.46 19.51
C ASP A 167 -18.00 -4.34 18.88
N ASP A 168 -18.70 -3.82 17.87
CA ASP A 168 -19.79 -4.48 17.14
C ASP A 168 -19.28 -5.29 15.93
N LEU A 169 -18.41 -6.27 16.18
CA LEU A 169 -17.95 -7.18 15.13
C LEU A 169 -19.07 -8.13 14.65
N PRO A 170 -19.09 -8.47 13.34
CA PRO A 170 -20.03 -9.46 12.84
C PRO A 170 -19.96 -10.78 13.61
N THR A 171 -21.12 -11.40 13.81
CA THR A 171 -21.20 -12.69 14.51
C THR A 171 -20.31 -13.75 13.84
N GLY A 172 -19.44 -14.38 14.61
CA GLY A 172 -18.51 -15.40 14.13
C GLY A 172 -17.18 -14.84 13.62
N THR A 173 -16.92 -13.53 13.71
CA THR A 173 -15.57 -12.96 13.53
C THR A 173 -14.66 -13.48 14.63
N ILE A 174 -13.59 -14.13 14.25
CA ILE A 174 -12.61 -14.74 15.16
C ILE A 174 -11.17 -14.44 14.76
N ASP A 175 -10.99 -13.81 13.61
CA ASP A 175 -9.69 -13.58 12.97
C ASP A 175 -9.31 -12.09 13.08
N VAL A 176 -8.08 -11.83 13.47
CA VAL A 176 -7.54 -10.46 13.57
C VAL A 176 -7.46 -9.78 12.21
N ASN A 177 -7.42 -10.53 11.12
CA ASN A 177 -7.51 -9.97 9.76
C ASN A 177 -8.81 -9.19 9.53
N ASP A 178 -9.94 -9.67 10.08
CA ASP A 178 -11.23 -8.95 10.00
C ASP A 178 -11.22 -7.60 10.75
N LEU A 179 -10.20 -7.35 11.57
CA LEU A 179 -10.01 -6.08 12.28
C LEU A 179 -9.15 -5.09 11.50
N SER A 180 -8.85 -5.38 10.23
CA SER A 180 -8.02 -4.52 9.39
C SER A 180 -8.61 -3.11 9.26
N LEU A 181 -7.75 -2.09 9.42
CA LEU A 181 -8.08 -0.74 9.02
C LEU A 181 -8.28 -0.69 7.51
N ILE A 182 -9.44 -0.22 7.07
CA ILE A 182 -9.67 0.09 5.67
C ILE A 182 -9.44 1.57 5.48
N MET A 183 -8.45 1.90 4.67
CA MET A 183 -8.01 3.28 4.47
C MET A 183 -8.14 3.66 3.01
N LYS A 184 -8.73 4.83 2.76
CA LYS A 184 -8.75 5.42 1.42
C LYS A 184 -7.77 6.58 1.38
N TRP A 185 -6.79 6.48 0.52
CA TRP A 185 -5.94 7.60 0.17
C TRP A 185 -6.48 8.29 -1.08
N SER A 186 -6.79 9.58 -0.94
CA SER A 186 -7.18 10.44 -2.05
C SER A 186 -6.03 11.38 -2.38
N ILE A 187 -5.70 11.48 -3.66
CA ILE A 187 -4.72 12.41 -4.21
C ILE A 187 -5.27 13.00 -5.50
N ASN A 188 -5.47 14.32 -5.52
CA ASN A 188 -6.24 14.98 -6.58
C ASN A 188 -7.58 14.24 -6.81
N ASP A 189 -7.88 13.84 -8.03
CA ASP A 189 -9.10 13.10 -8.39
C ASP A 189 -8.90 11.57 -8.36
N THR A 190 -7.78 11.06 -7.86
CA THR A 190 -7.47 9.63 -7.82
C THR A 190 -7.55 9.08 -6.40
N THR A 191 -8.03 7.86 -6.28
CA THR A 191 -8.22 7.18 -4.99
C THR A 191 -7.56 5.80 -4.96
N VAL A 192 -6.94 5.47 -3.80
CA VAL A 192 -6.34 4.16 -3.53
C VAL A 192 -6.98 3.57 -2.28
N LEU A 193 -7.51 2.35 -2.37
CA LEU A 193 -8.06 1.64 -1.23
C LEU A 193 -7.03 0.63 -0.67
N PHE A 194 -6.59 0.87 0.56
CA PHE A 194 -5.77 -0.06 1.34
C PHE A 194 -6.69 -0.86 2.25
N THR A 195 -6.64 -2.18 2.15
CA THR A 195 -7.62 -3.09 2.73
C THR A 195 -7.06 -3.97 3.85
N GLY A 196 -5.76 -3.81 4.20
CA GLY A 196 -5.09 -4.75 5.10
C GLY A 196 -5.30 -6.19 4.61
N ASP A 197 -5.66 -7.07 5.53
CA ASP A 197 -5.97 -8.48 5.24
C ASP A 197 -7.46 -8.78 5.40
N LEU A 198 -8.31 -7.84 4.97
CA LEU A 198 -9.76 -7.95 5.05
C LEU A 198 -10.25 -9.31 4.57
N ASN A 199 -10.91 -10.05 5.45
CA ASN A 199 -11.49 -11.36 5.19
C ASN A 199 -12.98 -11.28 4.84
N ASP A 200 -13.58 -12.46 4.62
CA ASP A 200 -14.95 -12.65 4.13
C ASP A 200 -16.01 -12.00 5.02
N LYS A 201 -15.90 -12.10 6.35
CA LYS A 201 -16.94 -11.63 7.29
C LYS A 201 -17.19 -10.13 7.20
N VAL A 202 -16.15 -9.35 7.42
CA VAL A 202 -16.23 -7.88 7.36
C VAL A 202 -16.31 -7.41 5.91
N GLY A 203 -15.64 -8.10 4.98
CA GLY A 203 -15.77 -7.86 3.54
C GLY A 203 -17.22 -7.93 3.06
N THR A 204 -17.99 -8.92 3.52
CA THR A 204 -19.43 -9.03 3.20
C THR A 204 -20.22 -7.81 3.69
N VAL A 205 -19.95 -7.32 4.90
CA VAL A 205 -20.60 -6.11 5.42
C VAL A 205 -20.25 -4.89 4.59
N LEU A 206 -18.98 -4.74 4.22
CA LEU A 206 -18.49 -3.58 3.47
C LEU A 206 -18.86 -3.63 1.98
N SER A 207 -19.33 -4.76 1.44
CA SER A 207 -19.76 -4.90 0.05
C SER A 207 -20.92 -3.96 -0.34
N SER A 208 -21.67 -3.44 0.63
CA SER A 208 -22.76 -2.48 0.39
C SER A 208 -22.39 -1.02 0.67
N ASP A 209 -21.15 -0.75 1.10
CA ASP A 209 -20.71 0.62 1.43
C ASP A 209 -20.16 1.34 0.19
N PRO A 210 -20.87 2.37 -0.34
CA PRO A 210 -20.42 3.08 -1.54
C PRO A 210 -19.09 3.83 -1.34
N ARG A 211 -18.66 4.06 -0.10
CA ARG A 211 -17.37 4.69 0.19
C ARG A 211 -16.18 3.82 -0.21
N MET A 212 -16.38 2.50 -0.41
CA MET A 212 -15.31 1.58 -0.85
C MET A 212 -14.86 1.82 -2.28
N ARG A 213 -15.69 2.44 -3.15
CA ARG A 213 -15.33 2.71 -4.55
C ARG A 213 -14.00 3.46 -4.65
N SER A 214 -13.05 2.94 -5.47
CA SER A 214 -11.69 3.50 -5.60
C SER A 214 -11.05 3.11 -6.92
N ASP A 215 -10.16 3.97 -7.45
CA ASP A 215 -9.48 3.74 -8.74
C ASP A 215 -8.43 2.63 -8.65
N PHE A 216 -7.74 2.54 -7.51
CA PHE A 216 -6.76 1.51 -7.20
C PHE A 216 -7.22 0.66 -6.02
N LEU A 217 -7.04 -0.66 -6.15
CA LEU A 217 -7.20 -1.61 -5.07
C LEU A 217 -5.84 -2.22 -4.69
N LYS A 218 -5.43 -2.02 -3.45
CA LYS A 218 -4.45 -2.90 -2.82
C LYS A 218 -5.20 -4.17 -2.39
N MET A 219 -4.93 -5.29 -3.04
CA MET A 219 -5.62 -6.58 -2.80
C MET A 219 -5.48 -7.01 -1.33
N PRO A 220 -6.58 -7.38 -0.64
CA PRO A 220 -6.51 -7.84 0.73
C PRO A 220 -5.79 -9.18 0.87
N HIS A 221 -5.24 -9.42 2.06
CA HIS A 221 -4.72 -10.71 2.52
C HIS A 221 -3.81 -11.38 1.49
N HIS A 222 -2.90 -10.60 0.88
CA HIS A 222 -1.91 -11.03 -0.11
C HIS A 222 -2.51 -11.74 -1.33
N GLY A 223 -3.82 -11.60 -1.57
CA GLY A 223 -4.58 -12.33 -2.57
C GLY A 223 -4.84 -13.79 -2.22
N ALA A 224 -4.68 -14.21 -0.95
CA ALA A 224 -4.88 -15.58 -0.49
C ALA A 224 -6.36 -15.94 -0.31
N THR A 225 -6.68 -17.23 -0.23
CA THR A 225 -8.04 -17.72 0.08
C THR A 225 -8.54 -17.18 1.43
N GLY A 226 -9.87 -16.96 1.53
CA GLY A 226 -10.51 -16.40 2.72
C GLY A 226 -10.60 -14.88 2.73
N ILE A 227 -10.13 -14.22 1.67
CA ILE A 227 -10.25 -12.77 1.47
C ILE A 227 -11.71 -12.32 1.38
N ALA A 228 -11.91 -11.02 1.37
CA ALA A 228 -13.20 -10.40 1.10
C ALA A 228 -13.89 -11.03 -0.13
N PRO A 229 -15.23 -11.13 -0.14
CA PRO A 229 -15.96 -11.77 -1.24
C PRO A 229 -15.88 -10.93 -2.53
N ASN A 230 -16.18 -11.55 -3.67
CA ASN A 230 -16.13 -10.88 -4.97
C ASN A 230 -17.08 -9.66 -5.03
N GLU A 231 -18.18 -9.68 -4.30
CA GLU A 231 -19.13 -8.55 -4.17
C GLU A 231 -18.46 -7.32 -3.55
N PHE A 232 -17.50 -7.51 -2.65
CA PHE A 232 -16.70 -6.41 -2.13
C PHE A 232 -15.81 -5.80 -3.23
N PHE A 233 -15.14 -6.64 -4.00
CA PHE A 233 -14.30 -6.18 -5.10
C PHE A 233 -15.13 -5.50 -6.20
N ASP A 234 -16.35 -6.00 -6.47
CA ASP A 234 -17.29 -5.38 -7.41
C ASP A 234 -17.79 -4.01 -6.88
N GLN A 235 -17.93 -3.86 -5.55
CA GLN A 235 -18.26 -2.56 -4.93
C GLN A 235 -17.10 -1.56 -5.02
N VAL A 236 -15.85 -2.02 -4.87
CA VAL A 236 -14.68 -1.16 -5.08
C VAL A 236 -14.58 -0.68 -6.52
N ASP A 237 -14.92 -1.53 -7.49
CA ASP A 237 -14.92 -1.25 -8.94
C ASP A 237 -13.60 -0.58 -9.41
N PRO A 238 -12.43 -1.18 -9.10
CA PRO A 238 -11.15 -0.56 -9.38
C PRO A 238 -10.77 -0.64 -10.85
N GLY A 239 -10.01 0.35 -11.32
CA GLY A 239 -9.35 0.30 -12.63
C GLY A 239 -8.00 -0.43 -12.59
N TYR A 240 -7.36 -0.53 -11.42
CA TYR A 240 -6.01 -1.08 -11.24
C TYR A 240 -5.90 -1.86 -9.94
N VAL A 241 -5.18 -2.99 -9.98
CA VAL A 241 -5.00 -3.87 -8.81
C VAL A 241 -3.51 -4.07 -8.53
N LEU A 242 -3.10 -3.81 -7.28
CA LEU A 242 -1.77 -4.15 -6.78
C LEU A 242 -1.88 -5.21 -5.68
N VAL A 243 -1.08 -6.27 -5.82
CA VAL A 243 -1.13 -7.43 -4.93
C VAL A 243 0.18 -7.54 -4.14
N PRO A 244 0.17 -7.32 -2.82
CA PRO A 244 1.33 -7.56 -1.95
C PRO A 244 1.40 -9.04 -1.60
N GLY A 245 1.67 -9.90 -2.56
CA GLY A 245 1.60 -11.34 -2.38
C GLY A 245 2.77 -12.08 -3.00
N PRO A 246 3.25 -13.16 -2.33
CA PRO A 246 4.32 -13.97 -2.91
C PRO A 246 3.82 -14.77 -4.12
N LYS A 247 4.72 -15.00 -5.05
CA LYS A 247 4.46 -15.78 -6.27
C LYS A 247 3.73 -17.09 -6.01
N TRP A 248 4.10 -17.83 -4.96
CA TRP A 248 3.50 -19.13 -4.67
C TRP A 248 2.03 -19.06 -4.23
N ILE A 249 1.58 -17.94 -3.64
CA ILE A 249 0.15 -17.68 -3.38
C ILE A 249 -0.54 -17.38 -4.70
N TRP A 250 -0.07 -16.35 -5.43
CA TRP A 250 -0.74 -15.90 -6.64
C TRP A 250 -0.83 -16.99 -7.72
N CYS A 251 0.26 -17.72 -7.97
CA CYS A 251 0.28 -18.81 -8.98
C CYS A 251 -0.39 -20.11 -8.50
N GLY A 252 -0.60 -20.24 -7.18
CA GLY A 252 -1.15 -21.46 -6.56
C GLY A 252 -2.67 -21.42 -6.41
N GLU A 253 -3.20 -22.49 -5.80
CA GLU A 253 -4.62 -22.63 -5.50
C GLU A 253 -5.12 -21.58 -4.50
N ARG A 254 -4.23 -21.16 -3.55
CA ARG A 254 -4.58 -20.15 -2.55
C ARG A 254 -4.90 -18.79 -3.16
N GLY A 255 -4.35 -18.46 -4.30
CA GLY A 255 -4.62 -17.20 -5.01
C GLY A 255 -5.75 -17.28 -6.03
N ALA A 256 -6.43 -18.42 -6.16
CA ALA A 256 -7.39 -18.64 -7.25
C ALA A 256 -8.54 -17.63 -7.24
N GLN A 257 -9.16 -17.35 -6.08
CA GLN A 257 -10.28 -16.41 -5.99
C GLN A 257 -9.91 -15.02 -6.52
N ALA A 258 -8.80 -14.45 -6.00
CA ALA A 258 -8.34 -13.11 -6.40
C ALA A 258 -7.95 -13.07 -7.88
N ARG A 259 -7.17 -14.07 -8.32
CA ARG A 259 -6.73 -14.17 -9.71
C ARG A 259 -7.90 -14.32 -10.68
N ASP A 260 -8.82 -15.24 -10.42
CA ASP A 260 -9.96 -15.52 -11.29
C ASP A 260 -10.87 -14.28 -11.41
N TRP A 261 -11.08 -13.54 -10.30
CA TRP A 261 -11.84 -12.29 -10.33
C TRP A 261 -11.12 -11.22 -11.17
N VAL A 262 -9.83 -11.00 -10.98
CA VAL A 262 -9.02 -10.05 -11.78
C VAL A 262 -9.06 -10.42 -13.26
N GLU A 263 -8.91 -11.70 -13.59
CA GLU A 263 -8.93 -12.21 -14.96
C GLU A 263 -10.31 -12.05 -15.60
N GLN A 264 -11.38 -12.37 -14.88
CA GLN A 264 -12.76 -12.18 -15.34
C GLN A 264 -13.07 -10.72 -15.66
N LYS A 265 -12.57 -9.81 -14.85
CA LYS A 265 -12.74 -8.35 -15.05
C LYS A 265 -11.72 -7.76 -16.04
N GLN A 266 -10.74 -8.54 -16.49
CA GLN A 266 -9.65 -8.10 -17.39
C GLN A 266 -8.87 -6.90 -16.84
N LEU A 267 -8.66 -6.86 -15.52
CA LEU A 267 -8.01 -5.74 -14.85
C LEU A 267 -6.48 -5.79 -15.00
N PRO A 268 -5.85 -4.64 -15.19
CA PRO A 268 -4.41 -4.51 -14.99
C PRO A 268 -4.01 -4.88 -13.56
N VAL A 269 -3.05 -5.81 -13.43
CA VAL A 269 -2.61 -6.29 -12.13
C VAL A 269 -1.09 -6.41 -12.06
N TRP A 270 -0.54 -5.99 -10.93
CA TRP A 270 0.87 -6.15 -10.56
C TRP A 270 0.97 -6.85 -9.22
N ILE A 271 1.85 -7.85 -9.16
CA ILE A 271 2.08 -8.69 -7.97
C ILE A 271 3.53 -8.53 -7.54
N ASN A 272 3.80 -7.94 -6.37
CA ASN A 272 5.17 -7.62 -5.98
C ASN A 272 6.09 -8.85 -5.82
N GLY A 273 5.57 -10.02 -5.43
CA GLY A 273 6.34 -11.27 -5.40
C GLY A 273 6.69 -11.84 -6.79
N ILE A 274 6.22 -11.22 -7.88
CA ILE A 274 6.50 -11.57 -9.28
C ILE A 274 7.17 -10.40 -10.01
N ASP A 275 6.66 -9.19 -9.79
CA ASP A 275 7.05 -7.97 -10.50
C ASP A 275 8.12 -7.16 -9.76
N GLY A 276 8.60 -7.64 -8.60
CA GLY A 276 9.52 -6.88 -7.76
C GLY A 276 8.83 -5.70 -7.06
N ASN A 277 9.58 -4.67 -6.74
CA ASN A 277 9.01 -3.43 -6.22
C ASN A 277 8.15 -2.75 -7.29
N ILE A 278 6.98 -2.24 -6.90
CA ILE A 278 6.07 -1.57 -7.83
C ILE A 278 5.95 -0.12 -7.38
N LYS A 279 6.20 0.80 -8.31
CA LYS A 279 6.11 2.24 -8.09
C LYS A 279 4.93 2.81 -8.86
N VAL A 280 4.10 3.62 -8.21
CA VAL A 280 3.00 4.37 -8.81
C VAL A 280 3.26 5.86 -8.57
N ASP A 281 3.64 6.57 -9.61
CA ASP A 281 3.86 8.01 -9.58
C ASP A 281 2.58 8.75 -9.96
N PHE A 282 2.13 9.66 -9.10
CA PHE A 282 0.94 10.49 -9.30
C PHE A 282 1.38 11.91 -9.68
N PHE A 283 1.06 12.30 -10.90
CA PHE A 283 1.25 13.64 -11.43
C PHE A 283 -0.09 14.36 -11.54
N ASP A 284 -0.09 15.65 -11.78
CA ASP A 284 -1.32 16.42 -12.00
C ASP A 284 -2.16 15.92 -13.19
N ASP A 285 -1.49 15.46 -14.25
CA ASP A 285 -2.09 15.14 -15.54
C ASP A 285 -2.08 13.65 -15.88
N ARG A 286 -1.33 12.83 -15.15
CA ARG A 286 -1.19 11.39 -15.42
C ARG A 286 -0.72 10.59 -14.20
N ILE A 287 -0.88 9.28 -14.33
CA ILE A 287 -0.36 8.29 -13.38
C ILE A 287 0.59 7.36 -14.14
N VAL A 288 1.72 7.04 -13.53
CA VAL A 288 2.70 6.12 -14.12
C VAL A 288 2.95 4.96 -13.18
N ILE A 289 2.64 3.75 -13.62
CA ILE A 289 2.88 2.52 -12.87
C ILE A 289 4.12 1.85 -13.44
N THR A 290 5.11 1.59 -12.59
CA THR A 290 6.40 1.02 -12.99
C THR A 290 6.76 -0.15 -12.09
N PRO A 291 6.63 -1.40 -12.55
CA PRO A 291 7.18 -2.55 -11.86
C PRO A 291 8.72 -2.60 -12.05
N GLU A 292 9.42 -3.19 -11.09
CA GLU A 292 10.86 -3.47 -11.20
C GLU A 292 11.14 -4.55 -12.25
N ILE A 293 10.26 -5.53 -12.36
CA ILE A 293 10.33 -6.65 -13.31
C ILE A 293 9.06 -6.66 -14.15
N ASP A 294 9.19 -6.64 -15.49
CA ASP A 294 8.06 -6.86 -16.39
C ASP A 294 7.86 -8.37 -16.62
N SER A 295 7.06 -9.00 -15.75
CA SER A 295 6.78 -10.42 -15.79
C SER A 295 5.36 -10.72 -16.29
N LYS A 296 5.25 -11.76 -17.12
CA LYS A 296 3.96 -12.30 -17.58
C LYS A 296 3.54 -13.57 -16.81
N GLU A 297 4.31 -13.93 -15.81
CA GLU A 297 4.12 -15.19 -15.10
C GLU A 297 2.81 -15.18 -14.30
N CYS A 298 2.01 -16.24 -14.48
CA CYS A 298 0.71 -16.43 -13.83
C CYS A 298 -0.28 -15.26 -14.00
N LYS A 299 -0.21 -14.55 -15.14
CA LYS A 299 -1.12 -13.46 -15.48
C LYS A 299 -1.62 -13.65 -16.91
N LEU A 300 -2.94 -13.64 -17.13
CA LEU A 300 -3.53 -13.63 -18.48
C LEU A 300 -3.34 -12.27 -19.15
N HIS A 301 -3.50 -11.19 -18.37
CA HIS A 301 -3.31 -9.82 -18.81
C HIS A 301 -2.15 -9.20 -18.01
N ALA A 302 -0.92 -9.35 -18.53
CA ALA A 302 0.26 -8.76 -17.92
C ALA A 302 0.51 -7.36 -18.47
N PHE A 303 0.72 -6.45 -17.56
CA PHE A 303 1.09 -5.08 -17.89
C PHE A 303 2.46 -4.80 -17.27
N GLY A 304 3.41 -4.37 -18.10
CA GLY A 304 4.67 -3.81 -17.66
C GLY A 304 4.49 -2.38 -17.15
N ARG A 305 5.38 -1.46 -17.57
CA ARG A 305 5.17 -0.03 -17.31
C ARG A 305 3.90 0.47 -18.01
N MET A 306 3.04 1.16 -17.26
CA MET A 306 1.80 1.75 -17.76
C MET A 306 1.77 3.24 -17.45
N GLU A 307 1.29 4.03 -18.39
CA GLU A 307 1.04 5.46 -18.23
C GLU A 307 -0.41 5.76 -18.58
N VAL A 308 -1.11 6.41 -17.67
CA VAL A 308 -2.55 6.71 -17.76
C VAL A 308 -2.73 8.21 -17.66
N TRP A 309 -3.23 8.81 -18.73
CA TRP A 309 -3.51 10.24 -18.77
C TRP A 309 -4.88 10.51 -18.14
N LEU A 310 -4.91 11.40 -17.16
CA LEU A 310 -6.13 11.86 -16.53
C LEU A 310 -6.85 12.78 -17.52
N LYS A 311 -8.17 12.61 -17.64
CA LYS A 311 -8.95 13.53 -18.46
C LYS A 311 -8.95 14.88 -17.76
N ASN A 312 -8.34 15.89 -18.38
CA ASN A 312 -8.59 17.25 -17.95
C ASN A 312 -10.10 17.48 -18.07
N ASN A 313 -10.76 17.74 -16.94
CA ASN A 313 -12.12 18.30 -16.96
C ASN A 313 -11.96 19.65 -17.67
N GLU A 314 -12.26 19.71 -18.96
CA GLU A 314 -12.42 20.99 -19.65
C GLU A 314 -13.54 21.74 -18.92
N LEU A 315 -13.17 22.85 -18.27
CA LEU A 315 -14.07 23.80 -17.61
C LEU A 315 -14.97 24.50 -18.62
#